data_07b9f15d0c9a2dc51973e46d408bbb15
#
_entry.id   07b9f15d0c9a2dc51973e46d408bbb15
#
_cell.length_a   1.000
_cell.length_b   1.000
_cell.length_c   1.000
_cell.angle_alpha   90.00
_cell.angle_beta   90.00
_cell.angle_gamma   90.00
#
_symmetry.space_group_name_H-M   'P 1'
#
loop_
_entity.id
_entity.type
_entity.pdbx_description
1 polymer ?
#
loop_
_entity_poly.entity_id
_entity_poly.type
_entity_poly.pdbx_seq_one_letter_code
_entity_poly.pdbx_strand_id
1 'polypeptide(L)'
;SIYYDIDQKEKSIQVFKNAIENEGDKIIKADLYFNLGVIYNQMQNYEEAEKSFDEAYYLNEDDFEAALGMASAYEGLGNKYFNGTDGFTKDLELAVRWYRKAERKIKDVKSIDFENAAEYQRQLELIRYKRDIAEQN
;
A
#
# COMPACT_ATOMS: atom_id res chain seq x y z
N SER A 1 -9.21 -17.47 -15.38
CA SER A 1 -9.12 -18.17 -14.09
C SER A 1 -8.22 -17.43 -13.12
N ILE A 2 -8.34 -17.73 -11.84
CA ILE A 2 -7.51 -17.14 -10.78
C ILE A 2 -6.03 -17.46 -11.02
N TYR A 3 -5.71 -18.66 -11.46
CA TYR A 3 -4.32 -19.07 -11.75
C TYR A 3 -3.74 -18.30 -12.93
N TYR A 4 -4.55 -18.01 -13.94
CA TYR A 4 -4.12 -17.22 -15.08
C TYR A 4 -3.78 -15.78 -14.65
N ASP A 5 -4.63 -15.19 -13.80
CA ASP A 5 -4.41 -13.84 -13.28
C ASP A 5 -3.14 -13.74 -12.44
N ILE A 6 -2.89 -14.73 -11.58
CA ILE A 6 -1.67 -14.79 -10.76
C ILE A 6 -0.44 -14.91 -11.65
N ASP A 7 -0.47 -15.78 -12.65
CA ASP A 7 0.64 -15.95 -13.58
C ASP A 7 0.95 -14.68 -14.34
N GLN A 8 -0.08 -13.94 -14.80
CA GLN A 8 0.10 -12.67 -15.49
C GLN A 8 0.71 -11.61 -14.55
N LYS A 9 0.28 -11.55 -13.31
CA LYS A 9 0.83 -10.62 -12.33
C LYS A 9 2.28 -10.93 -12.01
N GLU A 10 2.63 -12.20 -11.86
CA GLU A 10 4.02 -12.63 -11.63
C GLU A 10 4.93 -12.25 -12.80
N LYS A 11 4.46 -12.42 -14.04
CA LYS A 11 5.19 -12.00 -15.23
C LYS A 11 5.37 -10.49 -15.26
N SER A 12 4.33 -9.73 -14.90
CA SER A 12 4.41 -8.27 -14.81
C SER A 12 5.44 -7.83 -13.78
N ILE A 13 5.49 -8.51 -12.64
CA ILE A 13 6.49 -8.23 -11.60
C ILE A 13 7.90 -8.36 -12.17
N GLN A 14 8.19 -9.42 -12.93
CA GLN A 14 9.50 -9.60 -13.53
C GLN A 14 9.83 -8.49 -14.54
N VAL A 15 8.85 -8.10 -15.36
CA VAL A 15 9.02 -7.02 -16.33
C VAL A 15 9.35 -5.71 -15.60
N PHE A 16 8.63 -5.37 -14.54
CA PHE A 16 8.88 -4.15 -13.78
C PHE A 16 10.24 -4.20 -13.07
N LYS A 17 10.61 -5.31 -12.49
CA LYS A 17 11.93 -5.46 -11.84
C LYS A 17 13.08 -5.27 -12.84
N ASN A 18 12.95 -5.86 -14.02
CA ASN A 18 13.95 -5.68 -15.06
C ASN A 18 14.03 -4.23 -15.54
N ALA A 19 12.89 -3.58 -15.71
CA ALA A 19 12.83 -2.18 -16.10
C ALA A 19 13.47 -1.28 -15.05
N ILE A 20 13.23 -1.54 -13.77
CA ILE A 20 13.82 -0.78 -12.66
C ILE A 20 15.35 -0.88 -12.69
N GLU A 21 15.90 -2.07 -12.90
CA GLU A 21 17.34 -2.29 -12.95
C GLU A 21 18.03 -1.49 -14.07
N ASN A 22 17.30 -1.27 -15.17
CA ASN A 22 17.86 -0.62 -16.36
C ASN A 22 17.50 0.87 -16.45
N GLU A 23 16.71 1.40 -15.51
CA GLU A 23 16.25 2.80 -15.58
C GLU A 23 17.17 3.72 -14.77
N GLY A 24 17.67 4.75 -15.43
CA GLY A 24 18.52 5.75 -14.80
C GLY A 24 17.78 7.00 -14.34
N ASP A 25 16.57 7.25 -14.85
CA ASP A 25 15.78 8.42 -14.46
C ASP A 25 15.05 8.16 -13.16
N LYS A 26 15.28 9.03 -12.18
CA LYS A 26 14.75 8.88 -10.83
C LYS A 26 13.23 8.89 -10.79
N ILE A 27 12.58 9.77 -11.55
CA ILE A 27 11.12 9.89 -11.55
C ILE A 27 10.47 8.71 -12.27
N ILE A 28 11.04 8.28 -13.40
CA ILE A 28 10.55 7.09 -14.11
C ILE A 28 10.69 5.86 -13.23
N LYS A 29 11.83 5.75 -12.53
CA LYS A 29 12.07 4.65 -11.61
C LYS A 29 11.05 4.64 -10.46
N ALA A 30 10.70 5.82 -9.94
CA ALA A 30 9.66 5.95 -8.92
C ALA A 30 8.32 5.42 -9.43
N ASP A 31 7.94 5.77 -10.66
CA ASP A 31 6.70 5.28 -11.26
C ASP A 31 6.69 3.76 -11.42
N LEU A 32 7.83 3.18 -11.79
CA LEU A 32 7.96 1.73 -11.91
C LEU A 32 7.78 1.03 -10.56
N TYR A 33 8.40 1.57 -9.50
CA TYR A 33 8.21 1.05 -8.15
C TYR A 33 6.77 1.19 -7.69
N PHE A 34 6.12 2.30 -7.98
CA PHE A 34 4.72 2.49 -7.64
C PHE A 34 3.84 1.40 -8.28
N ASN A 35 4.02 1.17 -9.57
CA ASN A 35 3.26 0.15 -10.30
C ASN A 35 3.53 -1.25 -9.74
N LEU A 36 4.77 -1.53 -9.39
CA LEU A 36 5.13 -2.81 -8.75
C LEU A 36 4.41 -2.98 -7.41
N GLY A 37 4.37 -1.90 -6.60
CA GLY A 37 3.63 -1.91 -5.34
C GLY A 37 2.15 -2.19 -5.52
N VAL A 38 1.53 -1.59 -6.54
CA VAL A 38 0.11 -1.83 -6.85
C VAL A 38 -0.14 -3.31 -7.17
N ILE A 39 0.74 -3.92 -7.97
CA ILE A 39 0.61 -5.33 -8.32
C ILE A 39 0.72 -6.22 -7.08
N TYR A 40 1.73 -5.97 -6.24
CA TYR A 40 1.88 -6.73 -4.99
C TYR A 40 0.66 -6.56 -4.07
N ASN A 41 0.13 -5.35 -4.00
CA ASN A 41 -1.05 -5.07 -3.17
C ASN A 41 -2.27 -5.85 -3.68
N GLN A 42 -2.46 -5.91 -5.00
CA GLN A 42 -3.53 -6.72 -5.62
C GLN A 42 -3.38 -8.20 -5.33
N MET A 43 -2.16 -8.67 -5.22
CA MET A 43 -1.85 -10.07 -4.85
C MET A 43 -1.91 -10.31 -3.35
N GLN A 44 -2.23 -9.30 -2.57
CA GLN A 44 -2.25 -9.33 -1.10
C GLN A 44 -0.87 -9.64 -0.49
N ASN A 45 0.18 -9.37 -1.24
CA ASN A 45 1.55 -9.44 -0.74
C ASN A 45 1.93 -8.06 -0.20
N TYR A 46 1.39 -7.72 0.97
CA TYR A 46 1.45 -6.38 1.52
C TYR A 46 2.86 -5.97 1.95
N GLU A 47 3.70 -6.91 2.37
CA GLU A 47 5.08 -6.60 2.76
C GLU A 47 5.90 -6.14 1.57
N GLU A 48 5.79 -6.84 0.45
CA GLU A 48 6.48 -6.43 -0.79
C GLU A 48 5.88 -5.16 -1.38
N ALA A 49 4.56 -4.98 -1.24
CA ALA A 49 3.90 -3.75 -1.65
C ALA A 49 4.44 -2.54 -0.87
N GLU A 50 4.57 -2.68 0.46
CA GLU A 50 5.14 -1.62 1.30
C GLU A 50 6.54 -1.24 0.84
N LYS A 51 7.41 -2.22 0.60
CA LYS A 51 8.79 -1.96 0.15
C LYS A 51 8.82 -1.21 -1.17
N SER A 52 7.97 -1.62 -2.12
CA SER A 52 7.91 -0.98 -3.43
C SER A 52 7.40 0.46 -3.34
N PHE A 53 6.35 0.70 -2.58
CA PHE A 53 5.83 2.05 -2.38
C PHE A 53 6.82 2.93 -1.62
N ASP A 54 7.55 2.36 -0.65
CA ASP A 54 8.56 3.10 0.10
C ASP A 54 9.69 3.57 -0.83
N GLU A 55 10.14 2.71 -1.74
CA GLU A 55 11.13 3.10 -2.74
C GLU A 55 10.59 4.18 -3.68
N ALA A 56 9.33 4.06 -4.11
CA ALA A 56 8.69 5.07 -4.95
C ALA A 56 8.65 6.42 -4.23
N TYR A 57 8.24 6.44 -2.97
CA TYR A 57 8.16 7.66 -2.17
C TYR A 57 9.55 8.25 -1.92
N TYR A 58 10.55 7.41 -1.65
CA TYR A 58 11.93 7.86 -1.46
C TYR A 58 12.48 8.55 -2.72
N LEU A 59 12.18 8.00 -3.89
CA LEU A 59 12.65 8.56 -5.16
C LEU A 59 11.88 9.81 -5.59
N ASN A 60 10.65 9.95 -5.12
CA ASN A 60 9.80 11.10 -5.41
C ASN A 60 8.95 11.42 -4.18
N GLU A 61 9.49 12.24 -3.27
CA GLU A 61 8.85 12.58 -1.99
C GLU A 61 7.54 13.36 -2.13
N ASP A 62 7.29 13.90 -3.32
CA ASP A 62 6.04 14.60 -3.60
C ASP A 62 4.94 13.64 -4.12
N ASP A 63 5.24 12.34 -4.17
CA ASP A 63 4.30 11.35 -4.69
C ASP A 63 3.24 10.99 -3.64
N PHE A 64 2.14 11.73 -3.69
CA PHE A 64 0.97 11.48 -2.84
C PHE A 64 0.39 10.08 -3.07
N GLU A 65 0.38 9.62 -4.32
CA GLU A 65 -0.17 8.30 -4.66
C GLU A 65 0.63 7.16 -4.03
N ALA A 66 1.96 7.30 -3.97
CA ALA A 66 2.80 6.30 -3.31
C ALA A 66 2.49 6.22 -1.81
N ALA A 67 2.29 7.36 -1.16
CA ALA A 67 1.92 7.40 0.26
C ALA A 67 0.55 6.74 0.49
N LEU A 68 -0.43 7.02 -0.37
CA LEU A 68 -1.73 6.36 -0.30
C LEU A 68 -1.62 4.85 -0.53
N GLY A 69 -0.75 4.44 -1.46
CA GLY A 69 -0.48 3.03 -1.71
C GLY A 69 0.07 2.32 -0.47
N MET A 70 1.02 2.95 0.21
CA MET A 70 1.57 2.42 1.46
C MET A 70 0.48 2.29 2.53
N ALA A 71 -0.36 3.31 2.68
CA ALA A 71 -1.47 3.27 3.63
C ALA A 71 -2.44 2.13 3.29
N SER A 72 -2.71 1.90 2.01
CA SER A 72 -3.55 0.78 1.56
C SER A 72 -2.94 -0.57 1.92
N ALA A 73 -1.62 -0.72 1.79
CA ALA A 73 -0.93 -1.95 2.18
C ALA A 73 -1.05 -2.20 3.68
N TYR A 74 -0.85 -1.17 4.49
CA TYR A 74 -1.02 -1.28 5.95
C TYR A 74 -2.46 -1.60 6.33
N GLU A 75 -3.43 -0.97 5.67
CA GLU A 75 -4.84 -1.28 5.88
C GLU A 75 -5.15 -2.73 5.55
N GLY A 76 -4.59 -3.24 4.45
CA GLY A 76 -4.73 -4.64 4.06
C GLY A 76 -4.22 -5.59 5.13
N LEU A 77 -3.05 -5.30 5.70
CA LEU A 77 -2.50 -6.08 6.82
C LEU A 77 -3.42 -6.00 8.04
N GLY A 78 -3.89 -4.81 8.37
CA GLY A 78 -4.85 -4.65 9.47
C GLY A 78 -6.09 -5.50 9.28
N ASN A 79 -6.65 -5.51 8.07
CA ASN A 79 -7.82 -6.32 7.74
C ASN A 79 -7.57 -7.82 7.91
N LYS A 80 -6.39 -8.29 7.54
CA LYS A 80 -6.01 -9.70 7.70
C LYS A 80 -6.03 -10.12 9.17
N TYR A 81 -5.41 -9.32 10.02
CA TYR A 81 -5.38 -9.60 11.46
C TYR A 81 -6.75 -9.38 12.12
N PHE A 82 -7.53 -8.41 11.64
CA PHE A 82 -8.87 -8.19 12.17
C PHE A 82 -9.80 -9.39 11.91
N ASN A 83 -9.71 -9.95 10.71
CA ASN A 83 -10.59 -11.04 10.29
C ASN A 83 -10.04 -12.43 10.62
N GLY A 84 -8.73 -12.56 10.77
CA GLY A 84 -8.10 -13.86 10.95
C GLY A 84 -8.21 -14.73 9.71
N THR A 85 -7.93 -14.17 8.53
CA THR A 85 -8.08 -14.86 7.25
C THR A 85 -6.74 -15.11 6.57
N ASP A 86 -6.71 -15.99 5.58
CA ASP A 86 -5.56 -16.27 4.71
C ASP A 86 -4.29 -16.64 5.49
N GLY A 87 -4.43 -17.47 6.51
CA GLY A 87 -3.31 -17.94 7.33
C GLY A 87 -2.93 -17.01 8.46
N PHE A 88 -3.61 -15.87 8.60
CA PHE A 88 -3.39 -14.95 9.72
C PHE A 88 -4.29 -15.32 10.88
N THR A 89 -3.72 -15.38 12.09
CA THR A 89 -4.50 -15.55 13.30
C THR A 89 -5.14 -14.20 13.68
N LYS A 90 -6.42 -14.23 14.02
CA LYS A 90 -7.12 -13.02 14.45
C LYS A 90 -6.39 -12.38 15.63
N ASP A 91 -6.03 -11.12 15.50
CA ASP A 91 -5.32 -10.36 16.50
C ASP A 91 -5.72 -8.89 16.39
N LEU A 92 -6.65 -8.48 17.27
CA LEU A 92 -7.19 -7.12 17.22
C LEU A 92 -6.18 -6.05 17.62
N GLU A 93 -5.26 -6.36 18.55
CA GLU A 93 -4.21 -5.41 18.92
C GLU A 93 -3.28 -5.14 17.74
N LEU A 94 -2.90 -6.18 17.02
CA LEU A 94 -2.04 -6.05 15.85
C LEU A 94 -2.77 -5.35 14.71
N ALA A 95 -4.06 -5.63 14.53
CA ALA A 95 -4.88 -4.92 13.55
C ALA A 95 -4.89 -3.41 13.83
N VAL A 96 -5.09 -3.02 15.09
CA VAL A 96 -5.06 -1.61 15.50
C VAL A 96 -3.70 -0.97 15.15
N ARG A 97 -2.60 -1.67 15.41
CA ARG A 97 -1.25 -1.16 15.10
C ARG A 97 -1.09 -0.87 13.60
N TRP A 98 -1.57 -1.78 12.75
CA TRP A 98 -1.50 -1.58 11.31
C TRP A 98 -2.37 -0.43 10.83
N TYR A 99 -3.60 -0.32 11.37
CA TYR A 99 -4.48 0.80 11.04
C TYR A 99 -3.89 2.14 11.48
N ARG A 100 -3.28 2.20 12.66
CA ARG A 100 -2.60 3.43 13.12
C ARG A 100 -1.40 3.79 12.25
N LYS A 101 -0.68 2.78 11.78
CA LYS A 101 0.45 3.00 10.87
C LYS A 101 -0.02 3.56 9.54
N ALA A 102 -1.14 3.04 9.02
CA ALA A 102 -1.77 3.57 7.81
C ALA A 102 -2.20 5.03 7.98
N GLU A 103 -2.86 5.34 9.10
CA GLU A 103 -3.29 6.70 9.41
C GLU A 103 -2.11 7.67 9.47
N ARG A 104 -1.03 7.28 10.15
CA ARG A 104 0.16 8.12 10.24
C ARG A 104 0.78 8.37 8.88
N LYS A 105 0.84 7.36 8.02
CA LYS A 105 1.43 7.53 6.68
C LYS A 105 0.65 8.55 5.86
N ILE A 106 -0.68 8.54 5.94
CA ILE A 106 -1.51 9.52 5.23
C ILE A 106 -1.28 10.92 5.80
N LYS A 107 -1.20 11.06 7.12
CA LYS A 107 -0.98 12.35 7.77
C LYS A 107 0.40 12.94 7.47
N ASP A 108 1.39 12.09 7.20
CA ASP A 108 2.75 12.55 6.93
C ASP A 108 2.96 13.06 5.50
N VAL A 109 1.94 13.00 4.65
CA VAL A 109 2.03 13.50 3.27
C VAL A 109 2.24 15.01 3.31
N LYS A 110 3.35 15.45 2.71
CA LYS A 110 3.77 16.86 2.74
C LYS A 110 3.05 17.73 1.73
N SER A 111 2.61 17.15 0.63
CA SER A 111 2.03 17.89 -0.48
C SER A 111 0.76 17.21 -0.95
N ILE A 112 -0.38 17.81 -0.60
CA ILE A 112 -1.68 17.33 -1.05
C ILE A 112 -2.26 18.43 -1.94
N ASP A 113 -2.42 18.14 -3.23
CA ASP A 113 -3.06 19.08 -4.13
C ASP A 113 -4.59 19.01 -3.95
N PHE A 114 -5.26 19.99 -4.54
CA PHE A 114 -6.72 20.10 -4.42
C PHE A 114 -7.45 18.89 -5.02
N GLU A 115 -6.91 18.32 -6.09
CA GLU A 115 -7.54 17.16 -6.75
C GLU A 115 -7.53 15.91 -5.88
N ASN A 116 -6.50 15.73 -5.07
CA ASN A 116 -6.32 14.55 -4.24
C ASN A 116 -6.88 14.71 -2.81
N ALA A 117 -7.31 15.91 -2.45
CA ALA A 117 -7.77 16.20 -1.08
C ALA A 117 -8.97 15.33 -0.67
N ALA A 118 -9.94 15.15 -1.57
CA ALA A 118 -11.13 14.34 -1.27
C ALA A 118 -10.78 12.87 -1.06
N GLU A 119 -9.90 12.31 -1.88
CA GLU A 119 -9.42 10.95 -1.74
C GLU A 119 -8.67 10.74 -0.43
N TYR A 120 -7.81 11.68 -0.09
CA TYR A 120 -7.08 11.68 1.18
C TYR A 120 -8.05 11.61 2.37
N GLN A 121 -9.04 12.49 2.40
CA GLN A 121 -10.00 12.54 3.51
C GLN A 121 -10.82 11.25 3.60
N ARG A 122 -11.28 10.75 2.47
CA ARG A 122 -12.07 9.53 2.43
C ARG A 122 -11.29 8.34 2.98
N GLN A 123 -10.05 8.18 2.54
CA GLN A 123 -9.21 7.07 2.98
C GLN A 123 -8.88 7.21 4.47
N LEU A 124 -8.55 8.40 4.93
CA LEU A 124 -8.25 8.66 6.34
C LEU A 124 -9.45 8.32 7.23
N GLU A 125 -10.64 8.77 6.84
CA GLU A 125 -11.87 8.48 7.60
C GLU A 125 -12.17 6.99 7.67
N LEU A 126 -11.99 6.28 6.57
CA LEU A 126 -12.21 4.83 6.51
C LEU A 126 -11.25 4.09 7.43
N ILE A 127 -9.97 4.45 7.43
CA ILE A 127 -8.96 3.83 8.27
C ILE A 127 -9.27 4.09 9.75
N ARG A 128 -9.65 5.30 10.10
CA ARG A 128 -10.05 5.66 11.47
C ARG A 128 -11.26 4.86 11.94
N TYR A 129 -12.24 4.69 11.06
CA TYR A 129 -13.43 3.90 11.36
C TYR A 129 -13.06 2.44 11.67
N LYS A 130 -12.22 1.83 10.84
CA LYS A 130 -11.75 0.46 11.04
C LYS A 130 -10.95 0.32 12.34
N ARG A 131 -10.08 1.28 12.62
CA ARG A 131 -9.33 1.30 13.86
C ARG A 131 -10.25 1.36 15.07
N ASP A 132 -11.23 2.23 15.05
CA ASP A 132 -12.18 2.39 16.17
C ASP A 132 -12.96 1.10 16.41
N ILE A 133 -13.42 0.43 15.36
CA ILE A 133 -14.09 -0.86 15.49
C ILE A 133 -13.16 -1.90 16.13
N ALA A 134 -11.91 -1.96 15.70
CA ALA A 134 -10.95 -2.90 16.25
C ALA A 134 -10.65 -2.63 17.72
N GLU A 135 -10.57 -1.35 18.11
CA GLU A 135 -10.32 -0.96 19.50
C GLU A 135 -11.49 -1.30 20.43
N GLN A 136 -12.72 -1.28 19.93
CA GLN A 136 -13.94 -1.56 20.72
C GLN A 136 -14.16 -3.05 20.95
N ASN A 137 -13.51 -3.90 20.20
CA ASN A 137 -13.62 -5.34 20.34
C ASN A 137 -12.40 -5.91 21.03
#